data_5485ae7e7e6ddb372aa08f1e36518b3f
#
_entry.id   5485ae7e7e6ddb372aa08f1e36518b3f
#
_cell.length_a   1.000
_cell.length_b   1.000
_cell.length_c   1.000
_cell.angle_alpha   90.00
_cell.angle_beta   90.00
_cell.angle_gamma   90.00
#
_symmetry.space_group_name_H-M   'P 1'
#
loop_
_entity.id
_entity.type
_entity.pdbx_description
1 polymer ?
#
loop_
_entity_poly.entity_id
_entity_poly.type
_entity_poly.pdbx_seq_one_letter_code
_entity_poly.pdbx_strand_id
1 'polypeptide(L)'
;CPLQVTEERAPHFLKQRAVAAVTGTLSSAEKPRAHLTVKKQDLASAVGTHLPILQWEDKRGLAFTKNNLSYSSNALVIPVSGDYYVYAQVTFRGPVESGLKPNSVTEIITKVTDSYPEPTQLLTGTKTLSENGNGWFQPIYLGAVVSLEVGDKLMVNVSDIKLVDYTKEHKTFFGAFLL
;
A
#
# COMPACT_ATOMS: atom_id res chain seq x y z
N CYS A 1 -10.02 5.72 -70.47
CA CYS A 1 -9.04 5.39 -69.37
C CYS A 1 -9.77 5.40 -68.04
N PRO A 2 -9.99 4.28 -67.35
CA PRO A 2 -10.56 4.32 -66.03
C PRO A 2 -9.41 4.51 -65.00
N LEU A 3 -9.58 5.50 -64.13
CA LEU A 3 -8.78 5.75 -62.97
C LEU A 3 -8.90 4.57 -62.00
N GLN A 4 -7.81 3.84 -61.84
CA GLN A 4 -7.69 2.87 -60.75
C GLN A 4 -7.51 3.64 -59.42
N VAL A 5 -8.49 3.55 -58.56
CA VAL A 5 -8.40 3.96 -57.18
C VAL A 5 -7.57 2.88 -56.47
N THR A 6 -6.33 3.18 -56.18
CA THR A 6 -5.51 2.33 -55.32
C THR A 6 -6.02 2.48 -53.88
N GLU A 7 -6.63 1.44 -53.36
CA GLU A 7 -6.98 1.30 -51.94
C GLU A 7 -5.68 1.34 -51.13
N GLU A 8 -5.42 2.48 -50.51
CA GLU A 8 -4.32 2.59 -49.55
C GLU A 8 -4.64 1.72 -48.34
N ARG A 9 -3.92 0.61 -48.22
CA ARG A 9 -3.99 -0.23 -47.01
C ARG A 9 -3.47 0.59 -45.84
N ALA A 10 -4.32 0.85 -44.85
CA ALA A 10 -3.95 1.43 -43.61
C ALA A 10 -2.75 0.66 -42.98
N PRO A 11 -1.75 1.34 -42.44
CA PRO A 11 -0.55 0.71 -41.93
C PRO A 11 -0.88 -0.31 -40.81
N HIS A 12 -0.22 -1.45 -40.88
CA HIS A 12 -0.44 -2.59 -39.97
C HIS A 12 -0.33 -2.22 -38.47
N PHE A 13 0.42 -1.19 -38.12
CA PHE A 13 0.57 -0.74 -36.75
C PHE A 13 -0.68 -0.08 -36.16
N LEU A 14 -1.57 0.50 -36.98
CA LEU A 14 -2.83 1.06 -36.50
C LEU A 14 -3.81 -0.02 -36.05
N LYS A 15 -3.78 -1.18 -36.72
CA LYS A 15 -4.58 -2.34 -36.32
C LYS A 15 -4.10 -2.93 -34.99
N GLN A 16 -2.77 -3.00 -34.77
CA GLN A 16 -2.21 -3.46 -33.51
C GLN A 16 -2.53 -2.52 -32.33
N ARG A 17 -2.53 -1.22 -32.57
CA ARG A 17 -2.83 -0.22 -31.54
C ARG A 17 -4.31 -0.26 -31.13
N ALA A 18 -5.21 -0.50 -32.08
CA ALA A 18 -6.64 -0.66 -31.79
C ALA A 18 -6.92 -1.94 -31.00
N VAL A 19 -6.23 -3.05 -31.32
CA VAL A 19 -6.35 -4.32 -30.60
C VAL A 19 -5.78 -4.20 -29.18
N ALA A 20 -4.65 -3.55 -28.99
CA ALA A 20 -4.08 -3.30 -27.67
C ALA A 20 -4.97 -2.41 -26.79
N ALA A 21 -5.64 -1.42 -27.37
CA ALA A 21 -6.58 -0.58 -26.65
C ALA A 21 -7.85 -1.34 -26.18
N VAL A 22 -8.27 -2.36 -26.90
CA VAL A 22 -9.43 -3.17 -26.52
C VAL A 22 -9.09 -4.21 -25.46
N THR A 23 -7.85 -4.71 -25.43
CA THR A 23 -7.41 -5.75 -24.47
C THR A 23 -6.84 -5.17 -23.16
N GLY A 24 -6.56 -3.87 -23.09
CA GLY A 24 -5.84 -3.24 -21.97
C GLY A 24 -6.68 -2.46 -20.96
N THR A 25 -7.99 -2.29 -21.18
CA THR A 25 -8.82 -1.47 -20.29
C THR A 25 -9.76 -2.33 -19.45
N LEU A 26 -9.29 -2.69 -18.22
CA LEU A 26 -10.20 -3.11 -17.16
C LEU A 26 -11.05 -1.89 -16.77
N SER A 27 -12.36 -2.09 -16.58
CA SER A 27 -13.20 -1.07 -15.98
C SER A 27 -12.74 -0.80 -14.54
N SER A 28 -12.98 0.40 -14.03
CA SER A 28 -12.64 0.72 -12.65
C SER A 28 -13.24 -0.26 -11.63
N ALA A 29 -14.40 -0.86 -11.96
CA ALA A 29 -15.05 -1.86 -11.13
C ALA A 29 -14.30 -3.21 -11.09
N GLU A 30 -13.44 -3.49 -12.07
CA GLU A 30 -12.69 -4.75 -12.20
C GLU A 30 -11.24 -4.64 -11.71
N LYS A 31 -10.76 -3.44 -11.42
CA LYS A 31 -9.40 -3.23 -10.96
C LYS A 31 -9.21 -3.69 -9.52
N PRO A 32 -8.11 -4.42 -9.24
CA PRO A 32 -7.73 -4.76 -7.87
C PRO A 32 -7.61 -3.54 -6.99
N ARG A 33 -8.22 -3.59 -5.81
CA ARG A 33 -8.17 -2.50 -4.85
C ARG A 33 -8.43 -2.99 -3.43
N ALA A 34 -7.82 -2.34 -2.47
CA ALA A 34 -8.00 -2.64 -1.06
C ALA A 34 -7.81 -1.39 -0.21
N HIS A 35 -8.56 -1.31 0.87
CA HIS A 35 -8.38 -0.32 1.91
C HIS A 35 -8.52 -1.03 3.25
N LEU A 36 -7.45 -1.03 4.02
CA LEU A 36 -7.36 -1.67 5.32
C LEU A 36 -7.37 -0.60 6.41
N THR A 37 -7.97 -0.95 7.53
CA THR A 37 -8.10 -0.04 8.66
C THR A 37 -7.39 -0.58 9.90
N VAL A 38 -7.11 0.30 10.84
CA VAL A 38 -6.40 -0.05 12.06
C VAL A 38 -7.18 -1.09 12.88
N LYS A 39 -6.43 -2.01 13.47
CA LYS A 39 -6.96 -2.95 14.46
C LYS A 39 -5.98 -3.06 15.64
N LYS A 40 -6.47 -3.53 16.79
CA LYS A 40 -5.60 -3.79 17.93
C LYS A 40 -4.53 -4.82 17.57
N GLN A 41 -3.29 -4.52 17.90
CA GLN A 41 -2.13 -5.35 17.56
C GLN A 41 -1.92 -6.48 18.56
N ASP A 42 -1.46 -7.62 18.06
CA ASP A 42 -0.91 -8.69 18.90
C ASP A 42 0.59 -8.41 19.11
N LEU A 43 0.93 -7.90 20.29
CA LEU A 43 2.30 -7.52 20.61
C LEU A 43 3.22 -8.73 20.78
N ALA A 44 2.69 -9.95 20.94
CA ALA A 44 3.50 -11.16 21.07
C ALA A 44 4.23 -11.52 19.76
N SER A 45 3.69 -11.13 18.61
CA SER A 45 4.33 -11.34 17.30
C SER A 45 5.37 -10.27 16.93
N ALA A 46 5.51 -9.23 17.73
CA ALA A 46 6.45 -8.14 17.48
C ALA A 46 7.87 -8.41 17.96
N VAL A 47 8.13 -9.59 18.50
CA VAL A 47 9.46 -9.98 19.01
C VAL A 47 10.33 -10.42 17.83
N GLY A 48 11.05 -9.47 17.25
CA GLY A 48 11.97 -9.74 16.15
C GLY A 48 12.99 -8.62 15.98
N THR A 49 14.03 -8.89 15.21
CA THR A 49 15.18 -8.00 14.99
C THR A 49 14.89 -6.84 14.02
N HIS A 50 13.71 -6.84 13.37
CA HIS A 50 13.30 -5.81 12.41
C HIS A 50 12.16 -4.97 12.96
N LEU A 51 11.89 -3.83 12.33
CA LEU A 51 10.75 -2.99 12.69
C LEU A 51 9.45 -3.80 12.61
N PRO A 52 8.59 -3.76 13.64
CA PRO A 52 7.37 -4.55 13.67
C PRO A 52 6.44 -4.27 12.49
N ILE A 53 5.77 -5.32 12.03
CA ILE A 53 4.78 -5.26 10.94
C ILE A 53 3.41 -5.01 11.57
N LEU A 54 2.67 -4.01 11.05
CA LEU A 54 1.31 -3.74 11.51
C LEU A 54 0.33 -4.79 10.99
N GLN A 55 -0.62 -5.17 11.84
CA GLN A 55 -1.78 -5.99 11.50
C GLN A 55 -2.97 -5.08 11.20
N TRP A 56 -3.81 -5.48 10.25
CA TRP A 56 -4.89 -4.65 9.73
C TRP A 56 -6.23 -5.37 9.76
N GLU A 57 -7.31 -4.59 9.85
CA GLU A 57 -8.68 -5.05 9.59
C GLU A 57 -8.94 -4.99 8.09
N ASP A 58 -9.47 -6.08 7.52
CA ASP A 58 -9.70 -6.19 6.08
C ASP A 58 -11.18 -6.35 5.68
N LYS A 59 -12.09 -6.51 6.64
CA LYS A 59 -13.50 -6.86 6.36
C LYS A 59 -14.53 -5.94 6.97
N ARG A 60 -14.25 -5.38 8.15
CA ARG A 60 -15.22 -4.62 8.95
C ARG A 60 -15.07 -3.12 8.75
N GLY A 61 -16.17 -2.37 8.98
CA GLY A 61 -16.17 -0.92 8.89
C GLY A 61 -15.86 -0.43 7.49
N LEU A 62 -14.91 0.47 7.35
CA LEU A 62 -14.47 1.02 6.07
C LEU A 62 -13.51 0.09 5.31
N ALA A 63 -13.05 -0.99 5.94
CA ALA A 63 -12.09 -1.91 5.33
C ALA A 63 -12.73 -2.77 4.25
N PHE A 64 -11.99 -3.02 3.18
CA PHE A 64 -12.38 -3.93 2.12
C PHE A 64 -11.18 -4.42 1.31
N THR A 65 -11.37 -5.57 0.65
CA THR A 65 -10.51 -6.06 -0.43
C THR A 65 -11.40 -6.44 -1.60
N LYS A 66 -11.01 -6.10 -2.83
CA LYS A 66 -11.80 -6.35 -4.04
C LYS A 66 -10.93 -6.81 -5.20
N ASN A 67 -11.53 -7.61 -6.09
CA ASN A 67 -10.93 -8.03 -7.36
C ASN A 67 -9.60 -8.74 -7.19
N ASN A 68 -9.57 -9.71 -6.28
CA ASN A 68 -8.44 -10.59 -5.99
C ASN A 68 -7.23 -9.93 -5.31
N LEU A 69 -7.28 -8.64 -5.03
CA LEU A 69 -6.32 -8.04 -4.11
C LEU A 69 -6.69 -8.51 -2.71
N SER A 70 -5.86 -9.37 -2.14
CA SER A 70 -6.15 -10.07 -0.89
C SER A 70 -5.22 -9.62 0.24
N TYR A 71 -5.67 -9.86 1.46
CA TYR A 71 -4.90 -9.62 2.67
C TYR A 71 -4.67 -10.94 3.39
N SER A 72 -3.40 -11.30 3.58
CA SER A 72 -3.02 -12.50 4.33
C SER A 72 -1.65 -12.32 4.97
N SER A 73 -1.46 -12.91 6.16
CA SER A 73 -0.18 -12.84 6.89
C SER A 73 0.35 -11.39 7.01
N ASN A 74 -0.53 -10.45 7.36
CA ASN A 74 -0.24 -9.03 7.54
C ASN A 74 0.21 -8.30 6.27
N ALA A 75 -0.01 -8.88 5.09
CA ALA A 75 0.39 -8.29 3.82
C ALA A 75 -0.75 -8.22 2.81
N LEU A 76 -0.75 -7.18 1.98
CA LEU A 76 -1.53 -7.14 0.75
C LEU A 76 -0.80 -7.93 -0.33
N VAL A 77 -1.50 -8.87 -0.97
CA VAL A 77 -0.95 -9.73 -2.02
C VAL A 77 -1.45 -9.25 -3.38
N ILE A 78 -0.51 -8.90 -4.26
CA ILE A 78 -0.79 -8.34 -5.57
C ILE A 78 -1.24 -9.45 -6.54
N PRO A 79 -2.46 -9.34 -7.12
CA PRO A 79 -3.01 -10.40 -7.96
C PRO A 79 -2.61 -10.30 -9.44
N VAL A 80 -2.20 -9.15 -9.92
CA VAL A 80 -1.84 -8.91 -11.32
C VAL A 80 -0.76 -7.84 -11.40
N SER A 81 0.23 -8.04 -12.27
CA SER A 81 1.33 -7.09 -12.48
C SER A 81 0.80 -5.78 -13.08
N GLY A 82 1.35 -4.67 -12.65
CA GLY A 82 1.00 -3.34 -13.14
C GLY A 82 1.45 -2.23 -12.21
N ASP A 83 1.00 -1.02 -12.52
CA ASP A 83 1.28 0.16 -11.71
C ASP A 83 0.16 0.36 -10.69
N TYR A 84 0.55 0.45 -9.44
CA TYR A 84 -0.37 0.62 -8.31
C TYR A 84 -0.09 1.94 -7.60
N TYR A 85 -1.14 2.59 -7.16
CA TYR A 85 -1.01 3.59 -6.13
C TYR A 85 -1.07 2.89 -4.78
N VAL A 86 0.01 3.01 -4.00
CA VAL A 86 0.13 2.42 -2.66
C VAL A 86 0.22 3.54 -1.64
N TYR A 87 -0.56 3.44 -0.58
CA TYR A 87 -0.62 4.47 0.45
C TYR A 87 -0.81 3.86 1.84
N ALA A 88 -0.28 4.54 2.83
CA ALA A 88 -0.55 4.24 4.23
C ALA A 88 -0.39 5.49 5.08
N GLN A 89 -1.28 5.65 6.03
CA GLN A 89 -1.12 6.63 7.10
C GLN A 89 -1.08 5.90 8.43
N VAL A 90 -0.07 6.20 9.22
CA VAL A 90 -0.01 5.77 10.62
C VAL A 90 0.01 7.01 11.48
N THR A 91 -0.95 7.11 12.39
CA THR A 91 -0.98 8.15 13.40
C THR A 91 -0.35 7.60 14.67
N PHE A 92 0.70 8.27 15.12
CA PHE A 92 1.35 8.00 16.39
C PHE A 92 0.83 8.95 17.44
N ARG A 93 0.74 8.50 18.68
CA ARG A 93 0.31 9.30 19.80
C ARG A 93 1.15 9.04 21.06
N GLY A 94 1.25 10.03 21.91
CA GLY A 94 1.91 9.96 23.20
C GLY A 94 1.23 10.87 24.23
N PRO A 95 1.65 10.81 25.49
CA PRO A 95 2.73 10.01 26.05
C PRO A 95 2.34 8.55 26.27
N VAL A 96 3.35 7.68 26.38
CA VAL A 96 3.19 6.28 26.78
C VAL A 96 3.43 6.19 28.29
N GLU A 97 2.67 5.32 28.96
CA GLU A 97 2.78 5.11 30.43
C GLU A 97 4.17 4.70 30.90
N SER A 98 4.99 4.13 30.02
CA SER A 98 6.35 3.68 30.35
C SER A 98 7.39 4.79 30.51
N GLY A 99 7.02 6.06 30.30
CA GLY A 99 7.91 7.21 30.42
C GLY A 99 9.01 7.31 29.35
N LEU A 100 9.09 6.36 28.42
CA LEU A 100 10.02 6.39 27.30
C LEU A 100 9.43 7.23 26.17
N LYS A 101 10.04 8.39 25.91
CA LYS A 101 9.69 9.23 24.77
C LYS A 101 10.73 9.03 23.67
N PRO A 102 10.39 8.42 22.54
CA PRO A 102 11.32 8.33 21.42
C PRO A 102 11.56 9.72 20.83
N ASN A 103 12.75 9.94 20.26
CA ASN A 103 13.08 11.19 19.58
C ASN A 103 12.35 11.35 18.25
N SER A 104 11.99 10.24 17.61
CA SER A 104 11.34 10.20 16.33
C SER A 104 10.49 8.94 16.18
N VAL A 105 9.54 8.99 15.25
CA VAL A 105 8.78 7.83 14.82
C VAL A 105 8.94 7.64 13.31
N THR A 106 8.96 6.40 12.86
CA THR A 106 9.18 6.03 11.46
C THR A 106 8.10 5.07 10.99
N GLU A 107 7.63 5.29 9.76
CA GLU A 107 6.73 4.41 9.02
C GLU A 107 7.39 4.03 7.71
N ILE A 108 7.29 2.74 7.34
CA ILE A 108 7.86 2.22 6.11
C ILE A 108 6.82 1.33 5.43
N ILE A 109 6.62 1.52 4.11
CA ILE A 109 5.94 0.54 3.28
C ILE A 109 7.00 -0.33 2.63
N THR A 110 6.91 -1.65 2.86
CA THR A 110 7.87 -2.63 2.37
C THR A 110 7.21 -3.59 1.40
N LYS A 111 8.03 -4.14 0.50
CA LYS A 111 7.64 -5.16 -0.48
C LYS A 111 8.50 -6.40 -0.29
N VAL A 112 7.87 -7.57 -0.35
CA VAL A 112 8.54 -8.86 -0.42
C VAL A 112 8.12 -9.55 -1.71
N THR A 113 9.08 -10.04 -2.48
CA THR A 113 8.85 -10.84 -3.69
C THR A 113 9.28 -12.28 -3.46
N ASP A 114 8.71 -13.22 -4.22
CA ASP A 114 9.08 -14.63 -4.09
C ASP A 114 10.54 -14.91 -4.50
N SER A 115 11.05 -14.15 -5.46
CA SER A 115 12.43 -14.28 -5.94
C SER A 115 13.47 -13.61 -5.05
N TYR A 116 13.04 -12.72 -4.16
CA TYR A 116 13.91 -11.99 -3.23
C TYR A 116 13.20 -11.84 -1.89
N PRO A 117 13.42 -12.79 -0.95
CA PRO A 117 12.64 -12.87 0.29
C PRO A 117 12.92 -11.75 1.30
N GLU A 118 14.00 -10.98 1.14
CA GLU A 118 14.26 -9.83 2.01
C GLU A 118 13.35 -8.65 1.67
N PRO A 119 12.78 -7.98 2.69
CA PRO A 119 11.93 -6.82 2.44
C PRO A 119 12.69 -5.68 1.75
N THR A 120 12.06 -5.12 0.71
CA THR A 120 12.53 -3.92 0.02
C THR A 120 11.71 -2.73 0.50
N GLN A 121 12.37 -1.67 0.94
CA GLN A 121 11.68 -0.44 1.33
C GLN A 121 11.20 0.30 0.09
N LEU A 122 9.90 0.52 -0.01
CA LEU A 122 9.30 1.29 -1.10
C LEU A 122 9.14 2.76 -0.74
N LEU A 123 8.62 3.04 0.44
CA LEU A 123 8.36 4.38 0.94
C LEU A 123 8.76 4.44 2.42
N THR A 124 9.36 5.55 2.83
CA THR A 124 9.77 5.76 4.22
C THR A 124 9.46 7.18 4.64
N GLY A 125 8.91 7.35 5.83
CA GLY A 125 8.68 8.64 6.46
C GLY A 125 9.09 8.62 7.92
N THR A 126 9.77 9.67 8.36
CA THR A 126 10.21 9.85 9.74
C THR A 126 9.82 11.24 10.21
N LYS A 127 9.30 11.31 11.44
CA LYS A 127 8.99 12.57 12.10
C LYS A 127 9.74 12.67 13.43
N THR A 128 10.45 13.77 13.61
CA THR A 128 11.07 14.13 14.87
C THR A 128 10.01 14.64 15.83
N LEU A 129 10.01 14.14 17.05
CA LEU A 129 9.05 14.53 18.07
C LEU A 129 9.59 15.68 18.90
N SER A 130 8.75 16.67 19.18
CA SER A 130 9.12 17.79 20.05
C SER A 130 9.09 17.37 21.51
N GLU A 131 9.97 17.99 22.33
CA GLU A 131 10.07 17.69 23.76
C GLU A 131 8.91 18.24 24.61
N ASN A 132 8.02 19.02 24.04
CA ASN A 132 6.91 19.66 24.76
C ASN A 132 5.74 18.71 25.01
N GLY A 133 5.68 18.16 26.07
CA GLY A 133 5.28 17.13 26.88
C GLY A 133 3.87 16.70 27.11
N ASN A 134 2.81 17.36 26.85
CA ASN A 134 1.47 16.95 27.28
C ASN A 134 0.62 16.44 26.13
N GLY A 135 0.79 15.16 25.79
CA GLY A 135 0.00 14.52 24.75
C GLY A 135 0.29 15.09 23.33
N TRP A 136 0.61 14.24 22.41
CA TRP A 136 0.90 14.62 21.06
C TRP A 136 0.27 13.61 20.08
N PHE A 137 -0.05 14.06 18.88
CA PHE A 137 -0.45 13.24 17.75
C PHE A 137 0.45 13.57 16.56
N GLN A 138 0.93 12.54 15.89
CA GLN A 138 1.76 12.71 14.71
C GLN A 138 1.33 11.73 13.63
N PRO A 139 0.54 12.16 12.64
CA PRO A 139 0.25 11.35 11.46
C PRO A 139 1.44 11.39 10.50
N ILE A 140 1.75 10.24 9.92
CA ILE A 140 2.68 10.12 8.79
C ILE A 140 1.91 9.49 7.65
N TYR A 141 1.75 10.22 6.55
CA TYR A 141 1.14 9.72 5.33
C TYR A 141 2.22 9.43 4.29
N LEU A 142 2.19 8.23 3.72
CA LEU A 142 3.03 7.82 2.60
C LEU A 142 2.12 7.44 1.44
N GLY A 143 2.47 7.86 0.23
CA GLY A 143 1.74 7.46 -0.96
C GLY A 143 2.54 7.71 -2.22
N ALA A 144 2.58 6.71 -3.10
CA ALA A 144 3.25 6.83 -4.40
C ALA A 144 2.75 5.77 -5.38
N VAL A 145 3.02 6.01 -6.64
CA VAL A 145 2.84 5.01 -7.70
C VAL A 145 4.08 4.12 -7.75
N VAL A 146 3.86 2.81 -7.68
CA VAL A 146 4.93 1.81 -7.76
C VAL A 146 4.54 0.71 -8.74
N SER A 147 5.51 0.21 -9.50
CA SER A 147 5.32 -0.96 -10.35
C SER A 147 5.48 -2.23 -9.53
N LEU A 148 4.46 -3.07 -9.57
CA LEU A 148 4.40 -4.31 -8.80
C LEU A 148 4.14 -5.50 -9.72
N GLU A 149 4.59 -6.65 -9.29
CA GLU A 149 4.39 -7.92 -9.99
C GLU A 149 3.40 -8.81 -9.22
N VAL A 150 2.74 -9.70 -9.95
CA VAL A 150 1.86 -10.70 -9.34
C VAL A 150 2.61 -11.48 -8.26
N GLY A 151 1.98 -11.63 -7.09
CA GLY A 151 2.56 -12.31 -5.93
C GLY A 151 3.35 -11.40 -5.00
N ASP A 152 3.65 -10.17 -5.37
CA ASP A 152 4.30 -9.22 -4.47
C ASP A 152 3.44 -8.98 -3.23
N LYS A 153 4.09 -8.89 -2.08
CA LYS A 153 3.45 -8.66 -0.78
C LYS A 153 3.85 -7.30 -0.23
N LEU A 154 2.86 -6.52 0.14
CA LEU A 154 3.05 -5.18 0.70
C LEU A 154 2.73 -5.18 2.19
N MET A 155 3.60 -4.58 2.99
CA MET A 155 3.46 -4.49 4.44
C MET A 155 3.79 -3.09 4.92
N VAL A 156 3.26 -2.75 6.09
CA VAL A 156 3.59 -1.51 6.80
C VAL A 156 4.38 -1.86 8.06
N ASN A 157 5.58 -1.30 8.18
CA ASN A 157 6.44 -1.43 9.34
C ASN A 157 6.53 -0.10 10.09
N VAL A 158 6.60 -0.15 11.39
CA VAL A 158 6.72 1.05 12.24
C VAL A 158 7.85 0.89 13.25
N SER A 159 8.43 2.01 13.67
CA SER A 159 9.47 2.00 14.70
C SER A 159 8.92 1.67 16.09
N ASP A 160 7.72 2.13 16.39
CA ASP A 160 7.12 2.08 17.72
C ASP A 160 5.66 1.64 17.66
N ILE A 161 5.44 0.34 17.66
CA ILE A 161 4.09 -0.23 17.55
C ILE A 161 3.18 0.18 18.71
N LYS A 162 3.75 0.40 19.91
CA LYS A 162 2.99 0.83 21.09
C LYS A 162 2.49 2.27 21.00
N LEU A 163 3.07 3.08 20.13
CA LEU A 163 2.70 4.48 19.93
C LEU A 163 1.64 4.66 18.85
N VAL A 164 1.27 3.62 18.13
CA VAL A 164 0.23 3.71 17.10
C VAL A 164 -1.13 3.97 17.73
N ASP A 165 -1.88 4.91 17.16
CA ASP A 165 -3.25 5.19 17.59
C ASP A 165 -4.21 4.19 16.96
N TYR A 166 -4.82 3.34 17.80
CA TYR A 166 -5.77 2.31 17.39
C TYR A 166 -7.23 2.73 17.55
N THR A 167 -7.50 3.97 17.91
CA THR A 167 -8.85 4.40 18.34
C THR A 167 -9.79 4.68 17.19
N LYS A 168 -9.29 5.08 16.03
CA LYS A 168 -10.11 5.53 14.91
C LYS A 168 -9.61 4.99 13.56
N GLU A 169 -10.49 4.37 12.81
CA GLU A 169 -10.19 3.80 11.49
C GLU A 169 -9.84 4.85 10.41
N HIS A 170 -10.15 6.11 10.64
CA HIS A 170 -9.81 7.19 9.72
C HIS A 170 -8.46 7.86 10.01
N LYS A 171 -7.74 7.42 11.03
CA LYS A 171 -6.43 7.97 11.42
C LYS A 171 -5.26 7.09 11.03
N THR A 172 -5.46 5.79 10.96
CA THR A 172 -4.44 4.81 10.60
C THR A 172 -5.06 3.81 9.62
N PHE A 173 -4.54 3.78 8.41
CA PHE A 173 -5.08 2.99 7.31
C PHE A 173 -3.99 2.65 6.29
N PHE A 174 -4.25 1.63 5.48
CA PHE A 174 -3.32 1.14 4.47
C PHE A 174 -4.09 0.63 3.26
N GLY A 175 -3.65 0.96 2.06
CA GLY A 175 -4.34 0.51 0.87
C GLY A 175 -3.51 0.55 -0.39
N ALA A 176 -4.09 -0.02 -1.44
CA ALA A 176 -3.52 0.00 -2.77
C ALA A 176 -4.61 -0.18 -3.82
N PHE A 177 -4.38 0.34 -5.01
CA PHE A 177 -5.25 0.09 -6.15
C PHE A 177 -4.48 0.16 -7.46
N LEU A 178 -4.87 -0.68 -8.40
CA LEU A 178 -4.32 -0.69 -9.76
C LEU A 178 -4.79 0.57 -10.51
N LEU A 179 -3.84 1.23 -11.15
CA LEU A 179 -4.10 2.41 -12.00
C LEU A 179 -4.72 2.05 -13.35
#